data_7959445532830fa6c80384075d775139
#
_entry.id   7959445532830fa6c80384075d775139
#
_cell.length_a   1.000
_cell.length_b   1.000
_cell.length_c   1.000
_cell.angle_alpha   90.00
_cell.angle_beta   90.00
_cell.angle_gamma   90.00
#
_symmetry.space_group_name_H-M   'P 1'
#
loop_
_entity.id
_entity.type
_entity.pdbx_description
1 polymer ?
#
loop_
_entity_poly.entity_id
_entity_poly.type
_entity_poly.pdbx_seq_one_letter_code
_entity_poly.pdbx_strand_id
1 'polypeptide(L)'
;MQFRILGPPDLFDEERRLRTPLTSPKQNRLLGALLSRPNSLVPREELVRELWAGRAPKQARSALNAHVSGLRKSVATAEGTRGARARLVTGAGGLTLRVSPTDTDGGRFCLAVSRARSRCRTAPEDAYGILREALSLWRGAVLEGVGPHGPLGAVLADRLQDVRRQALELLFDAALSTGRHADVLSELREATVTHPLCERFHDQLMLALCRSGRGGEAIGVYTEARCRLTAAHGHTPLLRARLEQIGAQSPELSAAGARTPAAFPPPRAPARRGEARPHRFMVRHIEREDGPAERSALGFLTDLLSGRELHTGGV
;
A
#
# COMPACT_ATOMS: atom_id res chain seq x y z
N MET A 1 -2.62 16.98 12.64
CA MET A 1 -1.79 17.14 11.42
C MET A 1 -1.58 15.79 10.77
N GLN A 2 -1.56 15.75 9.46
CA GLN A 2 -1.41 14.55 8.63
C GLN A 2 -0.21 14.67 7.68
N PHE A 3 0.60 13.62 7.59
CA PHE A 3 1.62 13.46 6.55
C PHE A 3 0.98 12.85 5.32
N ARG A 4 0.96 13.56 4.21
CA ARG A 4 0.38 13.05 2.96
C ARG A 4 1.48 12.72 1.97
N ILE A 5 1.48 11.48 1.50
CA ILE A 5 2.48 10.90 0.59
C ILE A 5 1.88 10.13 -0.59
N LEU A 6 0.55 9.98 -0.64
CA LEU A 6 -0.15 9.37 -1.77
C LEU A 6 -0.34 10.39 -2.91
N GLY A 7 0.75 10.93 -3.38
CA GLY A 7 0.91 12.01 -4.36
C GLY A 7 2.06 12.93 -3.98
N PRO A 8 2.09 14.19 -4.44
CA PRO A 8 3.07 15.17 -4.00
C PRO A 8 3.07 15.31 -2.48
N PRO A 9 4.24 15.14 -1.81
CA PRO A 9 4.32 15.15 -0.35
C PRO A 9 3.97 16.52 0.24
N ASP A 10 3.12 16.49 1.26
CA ASP A 10 2.81 17.68 2.04
C ASP A 10 2.40 17.33 3.49
N LEU A 11 2.31 18.34 4.32
CA LEU A 11 1.73 18.28 5.65
C LEU A 11 0.37 18.98 5.61
N PHE A 12 -0.66 18.33 6.14
CA PHE A 12 -2.01 18.84 6.14
C PHE A 12 -2.54 18.97 7.56
N ASP A 13 -2.95 20.18 7.94
CA ASP A 13 -3.65 20.43 9.18
C ASP A 13 -5.16 20.37 8.89
N GLU A 14 -5.84 19.35 9.41
CA GLU A 14 -7.28 19.15 9.19
C GLU A 14 -8.13 20.21 9.88
N GLU A 15 -7.72 20.69 11.06
CA GLU A 15 -8.49 21.70 11.83
C GLU A 15 -8.46 23.07 11.13
N ARG A 16 -7.27 23.45 10.67
CA ARG A 16 -7.08 24.75 9.99
C ARG A 16 -7.28 24.66 8.49
N ARG A 17 -7.44 23.45 7.94
CA ARG A 17 -7.48 23.18 6.48
C ARG A 17 -6.26 23.76 5.75
N LEU A 18 -5.13 23.81 6.44
CA LEU A 18 -3.89 24.41 5.93
C LEU A 18 -2.98 23.30 5.37
N ARG A 19 -2.52 23.56 4.15
CA ARG A 19 -1.55 22.70 3.47
C ARG A 19 -0.17 23.36 3.54
N THR A 20 0.82 22.65 4.07
CA THR A 20 2.22 23.05 4.07
C THR A 20 2.98 22.14 3.08
N PRO A 21 3.30 22.60 1.87
CA PRO A 21 4.02 21.81 0.90
C PRO A 21 5.47 21.58 1.34
N LEU A 22 5.98 20.38 1.08
CA LEU A 22 7.39 20.05 1.29
C LEU A 22 8.13 20.25 -0.04
N THR A 23 8.76 21.40 -0.20
CA THR A 23 9.38 21.83 -1.47
C THR A 23 10.77 21.25 -1.73
N SER A 24 11.46 20.75 -0.69
CA SER A 24 12.80 20.19 -0.82
C SER A 24 12.75 18.70 -1.18
N PRO A 25 13.26 18.28 -2.36
CA PRO A 25 13.27 16.85 -2.74
C PRO A 25 13.99 15.96 -1.73
N LYS A 26 15.06 16.45 -1.10
CA LYS A 26 15.79 15.69 -0.08
C LYS A 26 15.02 15.56 1.24
N GLN A 27 14.25 16.58 1.63
CA GLN A 27 13.37 16.47 2.79
C GLN A 27 12.23 15.47 2.50
N ASN A 28 11.72 15.43 1.29
CA ASN A 28 10.71 14.48 0.87
C ASN A 28 11.24 13.04 0.88
N ARG A 29 12.48 12.82 0.37
CA ARG A 29 13.14 11.50 0.48
C ARG A 29 13.36 11.10 1.93
N LEU A 30 13.80 12.05 2.77
CA LEU A 30 13.96 11.81 4.21
C LEU A 30 12.65 11.40 4.87
N LEU A 31 11.55 12.10 4.56
CA LEU A 31 10.21 11.75 5.05
C LEU A 31 9.82 10.35 4.58
N GLY A 32 9.97 10.03 3.30
CA GLY A 32 9.69 8.71 2.75
C GLY A 32 10.48 7.60 3.43
N ALA A 33 11.79 7.82 3.65
CA ALA A 33 12.65 6.88 4.36
C ALA A 33 12.18 6.63 5.80
N LEU A 34 11.79 7.67 6.51
CA LEU A 34 11.29 7.57 7.89
C LEU A 34 9.91 6.90 7.95
N LEU A 35 9.04 7.16 6.97
CA LEU A 35 7.72 6.53 6.85
C LEU A 35 7.77 5.08 6.33
N SER A 36 8.90 4.62 5.77
CA SER A 36 9.08 3.21 5.44
C SER A 36 9.21 2.33 6.69
N ARG A 37 9.68 2.92 7.80
CA ARG A 37 9.82 2.27 9.12
C ARG A 37 9.31 3.22 10.23
N PRO A 38 8.00 3.50 10.29
CA PRO A 38 7.44 4.39 11.29
C PRO A 38 7.71 3.83 12.70
N ASN A 39 7.92 4.74 13.65
CA ASN A 39 8.17 4.42 15.07
C ASN A 39 9.45 3.60 15.33
N SER A 40 10.28 3.36 14.31
CA SER A 40 11.53 2.62 14.42
C SER A 40 12.72 3.51 14.12
N LEU A 41 13.88 3.19 14.70
CA LEU A 41 15.11 3.90 14.44
C LEU A 41 15.61 3.58 13.03
N VAL A 42 15.77 4.62 12.20
CA VAL A 42 16.43 4.50 10.90
C VAL A 42 17.88 4.99 11.05
N PRO A 43 18.89 4.11 10.81
CA PRO A 43 20.29 4.46 10.94
C PRO A 43 20.72 5.63 10.04
N ARG A 44 21.65 6.47 10.52
CA ARG A 44 22.14 7.63 9.75
C ARG A 44 22.76 7.23 8.42
N GLU A 45 23.46 6.13 8.37
CA GLU A 45 24.10 5.59 7.18
C GLU A 45 23.06 5.19 6.12
N GLU A 46 21.92 4.63 6.53
CA GLU A 46 20.80 4.32 5.62
C GLU A 46 20.15 5.59 5.10
N LEU A 47 19.95 6.60 5.95
CA LEU A 47 19.43 7.91 5.53
C LEU A 47 20.37 8.63 4.57
N VAL A 48 21.68 8.54 4.77
CA VAL A 48 22.67 9.09 3.82
C VAL A 48 22.57 8.37 2.48
N ARG A 49 22.49 7.04 2.46
CA ARG A 49 22.30 6.27 1.21
C ARG A 49 21.01 6.66 0.49
N GLU A 50 19.93 6.85 1.25
CA GLU A 50 18.63 7.27 0.71
C GLU A 50 18.70 8.63 0.03
N LEU A 51 19.35 9.60 0.67
CA LEU A 51 19.36 10.98 0.17
C LEU A 51 20.31 11.19 -1.02
N TRP A 52 21.39 10.43 -1.11
CA TRP A 52 22.46 10.66 -2.09
C TRP A 52 22.76 9.50 -3.04
N ALA A 53 22.04 8.37 -2.91
CA ALA A 53 22.21 7.22 -3.80
C ALA A 53 23.69 6.80 -4.03
N GLY A 54 24.48 6.78 -2.96
CA GLY A 54 25.89 6.41 -3.02
C GLY A 54 26.87 7.56 -3.37
N ARG A 55 26.35 8.74 -3.78
CA ARG A 55 27.18 9.93 -4.09
C ARG A 55 27.13 10.97 -2.96
N ALA A 56 27.40 10.53 -1.74
CA ALA A 56 27.33 11.39 -0.57
C ALA A 56 28.45 12.46 -0.58
N PRO A 57 28.16 13.72 -0.19
CA PRO A 57 29.18 14.76 -0.06
C PRO A 57 30.15 14.44 1.09
N LYS A 58 31.34 15.05 1.09
CA LYS A 58 32.34 14.88 2.17
C LYS A 58 31.73 15.16 3.55
N GLN A 59 30.81 16.11 3.66
CA GLN A 59 30.12 16.50 4.89
C GLN A 59 28.67 15.95 4.95
N ALA A 60 28.45 14.70 4.54
CA ALA A 60 27.11 14.11 4.46
C ALA A 60 26.33 14.18 5.80
N ARG A 61 27.01 14.00 6.93
CA ARG A 61 26.38 14.07 8.27
C ARG A 61 25.84 15.49 8.58
N SER A 62 26.61 16.51 8.29
CA SER A 62 26.20 17.91 8.48
C SER A 62 25.02 18.26 7.53
N ALA A 63 25.12 17.85 6.26
CA ALA A 63 24.07 18.04 5.28
C ALA A 63 22.77 17.30 5.66
N LEU A 64 22.86 16.06 6.17
CA LEU A 64 21.71 15.33 6.71
C LEU A 64 21.05 16.10 7.85
N ASN A 65 21.84 16.61 8.82
CA ASN A 65 21.31 17.39 9.93
C ASN A 65 20.57 18.65 9.45
N ALA A 66 21.06 19.32 8.39
CA ALA A 66 20.38 20.46 7.80
C ALA A 66 19.00 20.07 7.21
N HIS A 67 18.91 18.92 6.50
CA HIS A 67 17.64 18.41 5.98
C HIS A 67 16.68 17.98 7.10
N VAL A 68 17.19 17.36 8.17
CA VAL A 68 16.42 17.03 9.39
C VAL A 68 15.85 18.30 10.03
N SER A 69 16.69 19.34 10.18
CA SER A 69 16.27 20.63 10.74
C SER A 69 15.20 21.30 9.86
N GLY A 70 15.35 21.22 8.53
CA GLY A 70 14.35 21.74 7.60
C GLY A 70 13.02 20.99 7.70
N LEU A 71 13.04 19.66 7.73
CA LEU A 71 11.82 18.86 7.92
C LEU A 71 11.17 19.16 9.28
N ARG A 72 11.97 19.26 10.35
CA ARG A 72 11.47 19.63 11.68
C ARG A 72 10.82 21.02 11.69
N LYS A 73 11.39 21.98 10.96
CA LYS A 73 10.80 23.31 10.80
C LYS A 73 9.43 23.25 10.09
N SER A 74 9.31 22.47 9.01
CA SER A 74 8.04 22.28 8.30
C SER A 74 6.98 21.64 9.22
N VAL A 75 7.35 20.62 9.99
CA VAL A 75 6.43 20.00 10.97
C VAL A 75 6.05 21.01 12.08
N ALA A 76 7.02 21.82 12.55
CA ALA A 76 6.75 22.86 13.56
C ALA A 76 5.79 23.94 13.08
N THR A 77 5.81 24.27 11.80
CA THR A 77 4.85 25.19 11.19
C THR A 77 3.43 24.64 11.25
N ALA A 78 3.27 23.32 11.09
CA ALA A 78 1.96 22.67 11.08
C ALA A 78 1.45 22.31 12.50
N GLU A 79 2.33 21.90 13.44
CA GLU A 79 1.95 21.39 14.78
C GLU A 79 2.50 22.23 15.95
N GLY A 80 3.31 23.23 15.66
CA GLY A 80 4.11 23.92 16.68
C GLY A 80 5.41 23.19 17.02
N THR A 81 6.35 23.91 17.65
CA THR A 81 7.73 23.43 17.90
C THR A 81 7.77 22.21 18.83
N ARG A 82 6.88 22.13 19.83
CA ARG A 82 6.80 20.99 20.76
C ARG A 82 6.35 19.72 20.05
N GLY A 83 5.33 19.79 19.19
CA GLY A 83 4.84 18.68 18.39
C GLY A 83 5.92 18.14 17.44
N ALA A 84 6.64 19.03 16.74
CA ALA A 84 7.72 18.63 15.85
C ALA A 84 8.86 17.87 16.54
N ARG A 85 9.22 18.25 17.76
CA ARG A 85 10.25 17.56 18.55
C ARG A 85 9.78 16.20 19.04
N ALA A 86 8.51 16.07 19.40
CA ALA A 86 7.93 14.81 19.81
C ALA A 86 7.85 13.81 18.66
N ARG A 87 7.58 14.29 17.44
CA ARG A 87 7.47 13.43 16.25
C ARG A 87 8.82 13.02 15.66
N LEU A 88 9.75 13.96 15.48
CA LEU A 88 11.05 13.67 14.87
C LEU A 88 12.15 13.59 15.93
N VAL A 89 12.38 12.39 16.44
CA VAL A 89 13.31 12.11 17.54
C VAL A 89 14.68 11.73 16.99
N THR A 90 15.73 12.38 17.51
CA THR A 90 17.12 12.07 17.19
C THR A 90 17.69 11.16 18.29
N GLY A 91 18.09 9.96 17.93
CA GLY A 91 18.81 9.02 18.80
C GLY A 91 20.31 8.98 18.52
N ALA A 92 21.05 8.23 19.32
CA ALA A 92 22.52 8.10 19.20
C ALA A 92 22.96 7.57 17.83
N GLY A 93 22.20 6.66 17.19
CA GLY A 93 22.55 6.05 15.91
C GLY A 93 21.72 6.49 14.71
N GLY A 94 20.64 7.27 14.88
CA GLY A 94 19.72 7.55 13.79
C GLY A 94 18.58 8.49 14.13
N LEU A 95 17.51 8.37 13.36
CA LEU A 95 16.30 9.17 13.48
C LEU A 95 15.08 8.25 13.57
N THR A 96 14.11 8.66 14.36
CA THR A 96 12.79 8.00 14.46
C THR A 96 11.70 9.02 14.17
N LEU A 97 10.77 8.69 13.28
CA LEU A 97 9.54 9.46 13.10
C LEU A 97 8.41 8.75 13.83
N ARG A 98 7.87 9.38 14.87
CA ARG A 98 6.75 8.89 15.66
C ARG A 98 5.44 9.33 15.03
N VAL A 99 4.67 8.38 14.54
CA VAL A 99 3.38 8.61 13.88
C VAL A 99 2.41 7.47 14.20
N SER A 100 1.14 7.80 14.37
CA SER A 100 0.06 6.82 14.31
C SER A 100 -0.26 6.49 12.85
N PRO A 101 -0.81 5.31 12.54
CA PRO A 101 -1.32 5.01 11.19
C PRO A 101 -2.31 6.07 10.67
N THR A 102 -3.11 6.66 11.56
CA THR A 102 -4.08 7.72 11.22
C THR A 102 -3.42 9.09 10.93
N ASP A 103 -2.16 9.27 11.32
CA ASP A 103 -1.42 10.50 11.03
C ASP A 103 -0.87 10.56 9.59
N THR A 104 -1.05 9.49 8.80
CA THR A 104 -0.60 9.45 7.42
C THR A 104 -1.72 9.03 6.48
N ASP A 105 -1.80 9.60 5.27
CA ASP A 105 -2.76 9.17 4.26
C ASP A 105 -2.51 7.71 3.83
N GLY A 106 -1.25 7.29 3.70
CA GLY A 106 -0.88 5.90 3.44
C GLY A 106 -1.36 4.94 4.53
N GLY A 107 -1.23 5.31 5.81
CA GLY A 107 -1.72 4.51 6.93
C GLY A 107 -3.24 4.43 6.99
N ARG A 108 -3.93 5.57 6.80
CA ARG A 108 -5.40 5.62 6.69
C ARG A 108 -5.90 4.73 5.54
N PHE A 109 -5.23 4.80 4.39
CA PHE A 109 -5.52 3.95 3.25
C PHE A 109 -5.42 2.46 3.61
N CYS A 110 -4.31 2.03 4.21
CA CYS A 110 -4.12 0.63 4.61
C CYS A 110 -5.18 0.16 5.63
N LEU A 111 -5.51 0.99 6.62
CA LEU A 111 -6.58 0.70 7.60
C LEU A 111 -7.95 0.54 6.92
N ALA A 112 -8.29 1.44 5.99
CA ALA A 112 -9.54 1.38 5.25
C ALA A 112 -9.63 0.11 4.39
N VAL A 113 -8.54 -0.25 3.68
CA VAL A 113 -8.48 -1.49 2.88
C VAL A 113 -8.65 -2.73 3.76
N SER A 114 -8.01 -2.77 4.93
CA SER A 114 -8.19 -3.87 5.88
C SER A 114 -9.63 -4.00 6.36
N ARG A 115 -10.25 -2.88 6.74
CA ARG A 115 -11.65 -2.82 7.16
C ARG A 115 -12.60 -3.26 6.03
N ALA A 116 -12.35 -2.84 4.80
CA ALA A 116 -13.15 -3.26 3.65
C ALA A 116 -13.02 -4.76 3.38
N ARG A 117 -11.79 -5.30 3.46
CA ARG A 117 -11.53 -6.74 3.26
C ARG A 117 -12.37 -7.61 4.20
N SER A 118 -12.47 -7.27 5.47
CA SER A 118 -13.30 -8.02 6.43
C SER A 118 -14.80 -7.95 6.11
N ARG A 119 -15.24 -6.91 5.38
CA ARG A 119 -16.64 -6.66 5.05
C ARG A 119 -17.07 -7.11 3.65
N CYS A 120 -16.14 -7.35 2.73
CA CYS A 120 -16.46 -7.71 1.33
C CYS A 120 -17.43 -8.88 1.20
N ARG A 121 -17.40 -9.84 2.14
CA ARG A 121 -18.28 -11.02 2.11
C ARG A 121 -19.63 -10.84 2.79
N THR A 122 -19.69 -10.01 3.83
CA THR A 122 -20.87 -9.85 4.70
C THR A 122 -21.65 -8.57 4.41
N ALA A 123 -20.96 -7.52 3.98
CA ALA A 123 -21.54 -6.22 3.67
C ALA A 123 -20.80 -5.57 2.48
N PRO A 124 -20.96 -6.11 1.25
CA PRO A 124 -20.22 -5.66 0.07
C PRO A 124 -20.50 -4.20 -0.31
N GLU A 125 -21.71 -3.68 -0.06
CA GLU A 125 -22.02 -2.25 -0.26
C GLU A 125 -21.17 -1.35 0.64
N ASP A 126 -21.05 -1.70 1.93
CA ASP A 126 -20.19 -0.95 2.86
C ASP A 126 -18.73 -1.03 2.42
N ALA A 127 -18.27 -2.22 1.99
CA ALA A 127 -16.91 -2.41 1.51
C ALA A 127 -16.64 -1.55 0.26
N TYR A 128 -17.60 -1.49 -0.67
CA TYR A 128 -17.51 -0.62 -1.85
C TYR A 128 -17.34 0.84 -1.47
N GLY A 129 -18.18 1.37 -0.57
CA GLY A 129 -18.10 2.75 -0.09
C GLY A 129 -16.74 3.06 0.57
N ILE A 130 -16.31 2.19 1.50
CA ILE A 130 -15.01 2.34 2.18
C ILE A 130 -13.85 2.37 1.18
N LEU A 131 -13.86 1.51 0.15
CA LEU A 131 -12.79 1.44 -0.85
C LEU A 131 -12.79 2.63 -1.79
N ARG A 132 -13.96 3.16 -2.17
CA ARG A 132 -14.06 4.41 -2.94
C ARG A 132 -13.44 5.59 -2.18
N GLU A 133 -13.78 5.75 -0.91
CA GLU A 133 -13.19 6.79 -0.06
C GLU A 133 -11.68 6.58 0.12
N ALA A 134 -11.24 5.35 0.35
CA ALA A 134 -9.82 5.06 0.51
C ALA A 134 -9.02 5.37 -0.76
N LEU A 135 -9.51 4.97 -1.93
CA LEU A 135 -8.85 5.22 -3.21
C LEU A 135 -8.83 6.72 -3.57
N SER A 136 -9.78 7.52 -3.08
CA SER A 136 -9.77 8.98 -3.26
C SER A 136 -8.64 9.70 -2.53
N LEU A 137 -7.96 9.04 -1.58
CA LEU A 137 -6.76 9.58 -0.93
C LEU A 137 -5.56 9.68 -1.88
N TRP A 138 -5.59 8.93 -2.99
CA TRP A 138 -4.53 8.95 -3.99
C TRP A 138 -4.66 10.17 -4.89
N ARG A 139 -3.66 11.05 -4.81
CA ARG A 139 -3.55 12.30 -5.59
C ARG A 139 -2.55 12.19 -6.73
N GLY A 140 -1.80 11.06 -6.79
CA GLY A 140 -0.76 10.78 -7.76
C GLY A 140 0.10 9.59 -7.35
N ALA A 141 1.31 9.49 -7.89
CA ALA A 141 2.28 8.47 -7.49
C ALA A 141 2.77 8.72 -6.06
N VAL A 142 3.14 7.65 -5.34
CA VAL A 142 3.71 7.79 -3.99
C VAL A 142 4.95 8.67 -4.03
N LEU A 143 5.00 9.71 -3.19
CA LEU A 143 6.09 10.69 -3.13
C LEU A 143 6.35 11.35 -4.51
N GLU A 144 5.30 11.68 -5.25
CA GLU A 144 5.40 12.29 -6.57
C GLU A 144 6.24 13.58 -6.56
N GLY A 145 7.04 13.79 -7.62
CA GLY A 145 7.90 14.97 -7.77
C GLY A 145 9.21 14.91 -6.96
N VAL A 146 9.48 13.82 -6.25
CA VAL A 146 10.71 13.67 -5.44
C VAL A 146 11.91 13.19 -6.28
N GLY A 147 11.68 12.78 -7.53
CA GLY A 147 12.67 12.11 -8.39
C GLY A 147 12.87 10.63 -7.99
N PRO A 148 13.90 9.96 -8.48
CA PRO A 148 14.12 8.55 -8.17
C PRO A 148 14.20 8.32 -6.66
N HIS A 149 13.41 7.39 -6.15
CA HIS A 149 13.44 7.02 -4.74
C HIS A 149 14.77 6.33 -4.40
N GLY A 150 15.26 6.56 -3.19
CA GLY A 150 16.29 5.70 -2.62
C GLY A 150 15.67 4.36 -2.17
N PRO A 151 16.50 3.44 -1.63
CA PRO A 151 16.05 2.07 -1.31
C PRO A 151 14.88 2.02 -0.31
N LEU A 152 14.82 2.91 0.66
CA LEU A 152 13.74 2.92 1.65
C LEU A 152 12.45 3.51 1.10
N GLY A 153 12.55 4.61 0.33
CA GLY A 153 11.40 5.20 -0.35
C GLY A 153 10.80 4.28 -1.40
N ALA A 154 11.61 3.53 -2.14
CA ALA A 154 11.17 2.52 -3.10
C ALA A 154 10.37 1.41 -2.40
N VAL A 155 10.88 0.85 -1.29
CA VAL A 155 10.15 -0.16 -0.51
C VAL A 155 8.80 0.35 -0.02
N LEU A 156 8.72 1.61 0.41
CA LEU A 156 7.45 2.21 0.83
C LEU A 156 6.49 2.35 -0.36
N ALA A 157 6.98 2.85 -1.50
CA ALA A 157 6.18 3.03 -2.70
C ALA A 157 5.63 1.70 -3.22
N ASP A 158 6.48 0.68 -3.33
CA ASP A 158 6.09 -0.66 -3.79
C ASP A 158 5.01 -1.27 -2.89
N ARG A 159 5.18 -1.18 -1.57
CA ARG A 159 4.16 -1.65 -0.61
C ARG A 159 2.82 -0.97 -0.77
N LEU A 160 2.82 0.36 -0.90
CA LEU A 160 1.58 1.12 -1.06
C LEU A 160 0.91 0.83 -2.40
N GLN A 161 1.69 0.64 -3.48
CA GLN A 161 1.15 0.23 -4.78
C GLN A 161 0.54 -1.19 -4.73
N ASP A 162 1.18 -2.12 -4.02
CA ASP A 162 0.61 -3.46 -3.82
C ASP A 162 -0.72 -3.42 -3.06
N VAL A 163 -0.82 -2.59 -2.00
CA VAL A 163 -2.08 -2.40 -1.28
C VAL A 163 -3.12 -1.72 -2.17
N ARG A 164 -2.72 -0.77 -3.05
CA ARG A 164 -3.63 -0.13 -4.02
C ARG A 164 -4.21 -1.13 -5.00
N ARG A 165 -3.37 -2.02 -5.54
CA ARG A 165 -3.82 -3.09 -6.43
C ARG A 165 -4.84 -4.00 -5.72
N GLN A 166 -4.56 -4.42 -4.47
CA GLN A 166 -5.48 -5.21 -3.67
C GLN A 166 -6.79 -4.46 -3.38
N ALA A 167 -6.73 -3.16 -3.12
CA ALA A 167 -7.92 -2.33 -2.93
C ALA A 167 -8.81 -2.28 -4.17
N LEU A 168 -8.21 -2.18 -5.37
CA LEU A 168 -8.94 -2.24 -6.64
C LEU A 168 -9.58 -3.61 -6.87
N GLU A 169 -8.85 -4.72 -6.59
CA GLU A 169 -9.43 -6.07 -6.67
C GLU A 169 -10.66 -6.21 -5.76
N LEU A 170 -10.56 -5.75 -4.51
CA LEU A 170 -11.66 -5.78 -3.55
C LEU A 170 -12.82 -4.87 -3.96
N LEU A 171 -12.53 -3.68 -4.51
CA LEU A 171 -13.54 -2.74 -5.00
C LEU A 171 -14.37 -3.37 -6.13
N PHE A 172 -13.69 -4.00 -7.09
CA PHE A 172 -14.37 -4.65 -8.21
C PHE A 172 -15.17 -5.87 -7.75
N ASP A 173 -14.65 -6.66 -6.80
CA ASP A 173 -15.43 -7.76 -6.21
C ASP A 173 -16.70 -7.26 -5.53
N ALA A 174 -16.58 -6.20 -4.73
CA ALA A 174 -17.73 -5.60 -4.05
C ALA A 174 -18.75 -5.05 -5.05
N ALA A 175 -18.28 -4.34 -6.08
CA ALA A 175 -19.15 -3.82 -7.15
C ALA A 175 -19.85 -4.95 -7.92
N LEU A 176 -19.14 -6.00 -8.27
CA LEU A 176 -19.72 -7.16 -8.95
C LEU A 176 -20.73 -7.91 -8.06
N SER A 177 -20.44 -8.03 -6.76
CA SER A 177 -21.36 -8.70 -5.83
C SER A 177 -22.67 -7.92 -5.62
N THR A 178 -22.64 -6.60 -5.79
CA THR A 178 -23.79 -5.70 -5.60
C THR A 178 -24.49 -5.33 -6.92
N GLY A 179 -24.10 -5.95 -8.04
CA GLY A 179 -24.70 -5.68 -9.35
C GLY A 179 -24.22 -4.39 -10.03
N ARG A 180 -23.23 -3.69 -9.46
CA ARG A 180 -22.66 -2.44 -9.99
C ARG A 180 -21.62 -2.67 -11.09
N HIS A 181 -21.78 -3.74 -11.88
CA HIS A 181 -20.81 -4.12 -12.90
C HIS A 181 -20.62 -3.03 -13.98
N ALA A 182 -21.70 -2.30 -14.31
CA ALA A 182 -21.62 -1.21 -15.29
C ALA A 182 -20.78 -0.02 -14.78
N ASP A 183 -20.87 0.29 -13.47
CA ASP A 183 -20.20 1.44 -12.85
C ASP A 183 -18.66 1.30 -12.86
N VAL A 184 -18.16 0.06 -12.85
CA VAL A 184 -16.71 -0.23 -12.75
C VAL A 184 -16.08 -0.71 -14.05
N LEU A 185 -16.84 -0.83 -15.15
CA LEU A 185 -16.37 -1.44 -16.40
C LEU A 185 -15.19 -0.65 -17.01
N SER A 186 -15.25 0.68 -16.99
CA SER A 186 -14.16 1.53 -17.50
C SER A 186 -12.90 1.39 -16.65
N GLU A 187 -13.04 1.41 -15.32
CA GLU A 187 -11.91 1.27 -14.39
C GLU A 187 -11.29 -0.13 -14.47
N LEU A 188 -12.09 -1.17 -14.68
CA LEU A 188 -11.59 -2.53 -14.92
C LEU A 188 -10.75 -2.62 -16.20
N ARG A 189 -11.18 -1.96 -17.30
CA ARG A 189 -10.36 -1.90 -18.52
C ARG A 189 -9.03 -1.21 -18.27
N GLU A 190 -9.04 -0.08 -17.58
CA GLU A 190 -7.81 0.64 -17.20
C GLU A 190 -6.91 -0.22 -16.31
N ALA A 191 -7.49 -0.94 -15.34
CA ALA A 191 -6.75 -1.84 -14.46
C ALA A 191 -6.07 -2.98 -15.22
N THR A 192 -6.71 -3.57 -16.24
CA THR A 192 -6.09 -4.61 -17.08
C THR A 192 -4.95 -4.09 -17.94
N VAL A 193 -5.00 -2.81 -18.36
CA VAL A 193 -3.90 -2.16 -19.09
C VAL A 193 -2.74 -1.83 -18.16
N THR A 194 -3.03 -1.29 -16.99
CA THR A 194 -2.02 -0.88 -16.00
C THR A 194 -1.34 -2.08 -15.32
N HIS A 195 -2.08 -3.17 -15.13
CA HIS A 195 -1.63 -4.39 -14.49
C HIS A 195 -1.85 -5.62 -15.38
N PRO A 196 -1.19 -5.71 -16.53
CA PRO A 196 -1.47 -6.73 -17.56
C PRO A 196 -1.21 -8.17 -17.11
N LEU A 197 -0.45 -8.36 -16.04
CA LEU A 197 -0.15 -9.66 -15.45
C LEU A 197 -1.03 -10.01 -14.24
N CYS A 198 -2.02 -9.18 -13.90
CA CYS A 198 -2.97 -9.50 -12.85
C CYS A 198 -4.16 -10.29 -13.43
N GLU A 199 -4.12 -11.63 -13.31
CA GLU A 199 -5.19 -12.51 -13.82
C GLU A 199 -6.57 -12.12 -13.28
N ARG A 200 -6.62 -11.68 -12.02
CA ARG A 200 -7.89 -11.32 -11.35
C ARG A 200 -8.61 -10.15 -12.03
N PHE A 201 -7.89 -9.12 -12.46
CA PHE A 201 -8.54 -8.02 -13.18
C PHE A 201 -9.14 -8.45 -14.50
N HIS A 202 -8.49 -9.35 -15.24
CA HIS A 202 -9.04 -9.91 -16.47
C HIS A 202 -10.27 -10.77 -16.19
N ASP A 203 -10.25 -11.61 -15.13
CA ASP A 203 -11.42 -12.40 -14.71
C ASP A 203 -12.61 -11.52 -14.32
N GLN A 204 -12.37 -10.48 -13.51
CA GLN A 204 -13.39 -9.51 -13.10
C GLN A 204 -13.96 -8.75 -14.31
N LEU A 205 -13.11 -8.36 -15.28
CA LEU A 205 -13.54 -7.71 -16.52
C LEU A 205 -14.42 -8.65 -17.36
N MET A 206 -14.03 -9.92 -17.52
CA MET A 206 -14.84 -10.91 -18.22
C MET A 206 -16.23 -11.06 -17.57
N LEU A 207 -16.29 -11.12 -16.23
CA LEU A 207 -17.56 -11.21 -15.51
C LEU A 207 -18.43 -9.96 -15.70
N ALA A 208 -17.83 -8.76 -15.59
CA ALA A 208 -18.53 -7.50 -15.80
C ALA A 208 -19.11 -7.40 -17.21
N LEU A 209 -18.36 -7.80 -18.23
CA LEU A 209 -18.79 -7.82 -19.62
C LEU A 209 -19.94 -8.81 -19.85
N CYS A 210 -19.85 -10.02 -19.28
CA CYS A 210 -20.93 -11.01 -19.39
C CYS A 210 -22.23 -10.47 -18.78
N ARG A 211 -22.17 -9.87 -17.60
CA ARG A 211 -23.33 -9.27 -16.94
C ARG A 211 -23.91 -8.07 -17.69
N SER A 212 -23.08 -7.42 -18.51
CA SER A 212 -23.51 -6.34 -19.41
C SER A 212 -24.04 -6.85 -20.76
N GLY A 213 -24.22 -8.16 -20.94
CA GLY A 213 -24.66 -8.77 -22.20
C GLY A 213 -23.59 -8.79 -23.31
N ARG A 214 -22.32 -8.53 -22.97
CA ARG A 214 -21.18 -8.39 -23.90
C ARG A 214 -20.28 -9.62 -23.88
N GLY A 215 -20.86 -10.82 -23.92
CA GLY A 215 -20.13 -12.09 -23.81
C GLY A 215 -19.04 -12.29 -24.86
N GLY A 216 -19.26 -11.82 -26.09
CA GLY A 216 -18.24 -11.89 -27.15
C GLY A 216 -16.96 -11.11 -26.80
N GLU A 217 -17.10 -9.94 -26.17
CA GLU A 217 -15.96 -9.16 -25.70
C GLU A 217 -15.25 -9.84 -24.52
N ALA A 218 -15.99 -10.50 -23.64
CA ALA A 218 -15.39 -11.28 -22.55
C ALA A 218 -14.47 -12.40 -23.09
N ILE A 219 -14.86 -13.08 -24.16
CA ILE A 219 -14.02 -14.08 -24.84
C ILE A 219 -12.78 -13.42 -25.46
N GLY A 220 -12.93 -12.21 -26.02
CA GLY A 220 -11.79 -11.41 -26.53
C GLY A 220 -10.77 -11.13 -25.43
N VAL A 221 -11.21 -10.69 -24.25
CA VAL A 221 -10.35 -10.46 -23.06
C VAL A 221 -9.57 -11.72 -22.70
N TYR A 222 -10.22 -12.89 -22.67
CA TYR A 222 -9.56 -14.17 -22.43
C TYR A 222 -8.45 -14.43 -23.44
N THR A 223 -8.75 -14.28 -24.75
CA THR A 223 -7.82 -14.59 -25.84
C THR A 223 -6.58 -13.70 -25.78
N GLU A 224 -6.74 -12.39 -25.54
CA GLU A 224 -5.64 -11.44 -25.44
C GLU A 224 -4.76 -11.65 -24.19
N ALA A 225 -5.39 -11.94 -23.06
CA ALA A 225 -4.68 -12.07 -21.78
C ALA A 225 -3.96 -13.41 -21.64
N ARG A 226 -4.55 -14.50 -22.13
CA ARG A 226 -4.06 -15.87 -21.92
C ARG A 226 -2.58 -16.04 -22.27
N CYS A 227 -2.16 -15.62 -23.45
CA CYS A 227 -0.77 -15.82 -23.90
C CYS A 227 0.22 -15.14 -22.96
N ARG A 228 -0.03 -13.88 -22.60
CA ARG A 228 0.84 -13.11 -21.72
C ARG A 228 0.88 -13.69 -20.30
N LEU A 229 -0.26 -14.03 -19.74
CA LEU A 229 -0.37 -14.58 -18.40
C LEU A 229 0.22 -15.99 -18.30
N THR A 230 0.00 -16.85 -19.31
CA THR A 230 0.61 -18.19 -19.34
C THR A 230 2.12 -18.11 -19.47
N ALA A 231 2.66 -17.20 -20.26
CA ALA A 231 4.10 -16.99 -20.36
C ALA A 231 4.72 -16.49 -19.04
N ALA A 232 4.00 -15.67 -18.26
CA ALA A 232 4.48 -15.12 -16.99
C ALA A 232 4.29 -16.07 -15.80
N HIS A 233 3.18 -16.81 -15.74
CA HIS A 233 2.75 -17.58 -14.57
C HIS A 233 2.61 -19.08 -14.81
N GLY A 234 2.76 -19.55 -16.06
CA GLY A 234 2.61 -20.95 -16.46
C GLY A 234 1.17 -21.45 -16.59
N HIS A 235 0.19 -20.82 -15.97
CA HIS A 235 -1.21 -21.21 -15.96
C HIS A 235 -2.14 -20.02 -15.68
N THR A 236 -3.42 -20.15 -16.08
CA THR A 236 -4.46 -19.12 -15.92
C THR A 236 -5.76 -19.74 -15.44
N PRO A 237 -5.82 -20.22 -14.18
CA PRO A 237 -6.96 -20.96 -13.68
C PRO A 237 -8.24 -20.15 -13.58
N LEU A 238 -8.16 -18.86 -13.21
CA LEU A 238 -9.33 -18.00 -13.10
C LEU A 238 -9.97 -17.74 -14.46
N LEU A 239 -9.14 -17.36 -15.44
CA LEU A 239 -9.63 -17.09 -16.80
C LEU A 239 -10.24 -18.34 -17.43
N ARG A 240 -9.62 -19.51 -17.24
CA ARG A 240 -10.12 -20.78 -17.75
C ARG A 240 -11.47 -21.12 -17.14
N ALA A 241 -11.60 -21.05 -15.82
CA ALA A 241 -12.86 -21.31 -15.13
C ALA A 241 -13.96 -20.35 -15.60
N ARG A 242 -13.63 -19.06 -15.80
CA ARG A 242 -14.58 -18.09 -16.32
C ARG A 242 -15.03 -18.40 -17.75
N LEU A 243 -14.10 -18.79 -18.62
CA LEU A 243 -14.44 -19.19 -19.99
C LEU A 243 -15.38 -20.40 -20.01
N GLU A 244 -15.12 -21.41 -19.15
CA GLU A 244 -15.98 -22.61 -19.01
C GLU A 244 -17.38 -22.20 -18.54
N GLN A 245 -17.52 -21.29 -17.56
CA GLN A 245 -18.82 -20.75 -17.14
C GLN A 245 -19.55 -20.01 -18.25
N ILE A 246 -18.84 -19.22 -19.06
CA ILE A 246 -19.43 -18.52 -20.22
C ILE A 246 -19.95 -19.52 -21.24
N GLY A 247 -19.17 -20.54 -21.59
CA GLY A 247 -19.56 -21.59 -22.55
C GLY A 247 -20.75 -22.40 -22.07
N ALA A 248 -20.83 -22.68 -20.76
CA ALA A 248 -21.97 -23.40 -20.14
C ALA A 248 -23.19 -22.50 -19.89
N GLN A 249 -23.13 -21.19 -20.19
CA GLN A 249 -24.17 -20.21 -19.83
C GLN A 249 -24.60 -20.32 -18.37
N SER A 250 -23.63 -20.50 -17.49
CA SER A 250 -23.85 -20.74 -16.06
C SER A 250 -24.74 -19.66 -15.43
N PRO A 251 -25.77 -20.01 -14.63
CA PRO A 251 -26.61 -19.04 -13.93
C PRO A 251 -25.81 -18.15 -12.96
N GLU A 252 -24.63 -18.60 -12.53
CA GLU A 252 -23.72 -17.82 -11.68
C GLU A 252 -23.22 -16.53 -12.34
N LEU A 253 -23.18 -16.46 -13.68
CA LEU A 253 -22.82 -15.25 -14.42
C LEU A 253 -23.85 -14.15 -14.25
N SER A 254 -25.15 -14.52 -14.15
CA SER A 254 -26.28 -13.57 -14.07
C SER A 254 -26.61 -13.16 -12.63
N ALA A 255 -26.24 -13.95 -11.62
CA ALA A 255 -26.61 -13.71 -10.24
C ALA A 255 -25.77 -12.56 -9.63
N ALA A 256 -26.40 -11.44 -9.33
CA ALA A 256 -25.87 -10.48 -8.35
C ALA A 256 -25.80 -11.21 -7.00
N GLY A 257 -24.59 -11.38 -6.44
CA GLY A 257 -24.39 -12.15 -5.21
C GLY A 257 -23.80 -13.56 -5.38
N ALA A 258 -23.62 -14.05 -6.60
CA ALA A 258 -22.87 -15.29 -6.85
C ALA A 258 -21.40 -15.11 -6.42
N ARG A 259 -21.01 -15.95 -5.47
CA ARG A 259 -19.68 -15.94 -4.84
C ARG A 259 -18.59 -16.12 -5.89
N THR A 260 -17.73 -15.15 -6.04
CA THR A 260 -16.42 -15.38 -6.62
C THR A 260 -15.66 -16.35 -5.69
N PRO A 261 -15.07 -17.45 -6.18
CA PRO A 261 -14.26 -18.31 -5.33
C PRO A 261 -13.11 -17.47 -4.77
N ALA A 262 -13.19 -17.14 -3.49
CA ALA A 262 -12.16 -16.41 -2.79
C ALA A 262 -11.03 -17.39 -2.43
N ALA A 263 -10.15 -17.63 -3.37
CA ALA A 263 -8.82 -18.08 -3.04
C ALA A 263 -7.88 -16.87 -3.18
N PHE A 264 -7.82 -16.04 -2.14
CA PHE A 264 -6.63 -15.22 -1.94
C PHE A 264 -5.51 -16.18 -1.55
N PRO A 265 -4.54 -16.46 -2.42
CA PRO A 265 -3.32 -17.06 -1.95
C PRO A 265 -2.70 -16.08 -0.95
N PRO A 266 -2.14 -16.55 0.17
CA PRO A 266 -1.40 -15.68 1.06
C PRO A 266 -0.31 -14.95 0.26
N PRO A 267 0.00 -13.69 0.59
CA PRO A 267 1.05 -12.95 -0.08
C PRO A 267 2.33 -13.80 -0.06
N ARG A 268 2.88 -14.06 -1.26
CA ARG A 268 4.15 -14.76 -1.38
C ARG A 268 5.18 -13.96 -0.59
N ALA A 269 5.82 -14.60 0.38
CA ALA A 269 7.01 -14.07 1.02
C ALA A 269 8.02 -13.70 -0.09
N PRO A 270 8.72 -12.55 0.02
CA PRO A 270 9.70 -12.14 -0.97
C PRO A 270 10.71 -13.26 -1.14
N ALA A 271 10.94 -13.67 -2.39
CA ALA A 271 11.93 -14.68 -2.72
C ALA A 271 13.27 -14.30 -2.08
N ARG A 272 13.79 -15.15 -1.22
CA ARG A 272 15.11 -15.02 -0.60
C ARG A 272 16.14 -14.98 -1.73
N ARG A 273 16.61 -13.79 -2.10
CA ARG A 273 17.84 -13.67 -2.89
C ARG A 273 19.01 -14.02 -1.96
N GLY A 274 19.77 -15.02 -2.37
CA GLY A 274 21.14 -15.34 -2.03
C GLY A 274 21.59 -15.06 -0.59
N GLU A 275 21.84 -16.13 0.13
CA GLU A 275 22.46 -16.16 1.45
C GLU A 275 23.82 -15.43 1.45
N ALA A 276 23.85 -14.22 1.98
CA ALA A 276 25.07 -13.66 2.56
C ALA A 276 25.13 -14.15 4.01
N ARG A 277 26.17 -14.92 4.35
CA ARG A 277 26.42 -15.47 5.69
C ARG A 277 26.31 -14.38 6.76
N PRO A 278 25.59 -14.61 7.87
CA PRO A 278 25.51 -13.66 8.96
C PRO A 278 26.79 -13.69 9.79
N HIS A 279 27.44 -12.52 9.92
CA HIS A 279 28.40 -12.31 11.00
C HIS A 279 27.65 -12.32 12.33
N ARG A 280 28.09 -13.24 13.18
CA ARG A 280 27.61 -13.52 14.52
C ARG A 280 27.93 -12.32 15.43
N PHE A 281 26.96 -11.45 15.71
CA PHE A 281 27.05 -10.52 16.82
C PHE A 281 26.19 -11.03 17.98
N MET A 282 26.88 -11.29 19.07
CA MET A 282 26.30 -11.70 20.36
C MET A 282 25.55 -10.52 20.95
N VAL A 283 24.22 -10.59 21.03
CA VAL A 283 23.40 -9.61 21.76
C VAL A 283 23.16 -10.17 23.15
N ARG A 284 23.70 -9.46 24.16
CA ARG A 284 23.38 -9.70 25.56
C ARG A 284 21.92 -9.30 25.81
N HIS A 285 21.15 -10.20 26.38
CA HIS A 285 19.84 -9.95 26.95
C HIS A 285 19.94 -8.89 28.05
N ILE A 286 19.15 -7.82 27.92
CA ILE A 286 18.71 -6.99 29.03
C ILE A 286 17.19 -7.18 29.06
N GLU A 287 16.74 -7.97 30.02
CA GLU A 287 15.32 -8.05 30.39
C GLU A 287 14.91 -6.70 30.98
N ARG A 288 13.88 -6.10 30.39
CA ARG A 288 13.03 -5.11 31.02
C ARG A 288 11.59 -5.42 30.67
N GLU A 289 10.87 -5.72 31.73
CA GLU A 289 9.41 -5.83 31.76
C GLU A 289 8.82 -4.46 31.39
N ASP A 290 8.12 -4.38 30.26
CA ASP A 290 7.15 -3.32 30.00
C ASP A 290 5.92 -3.92 29.31
N GLY A 291 4.75 -3.50 29.78
CA GLY A 291 3.44 -4.10 29.55
C GLY A 291 2.90 -4.11 28.11
N PRO A 292 1.71 -4.67 27.91
CA PRO A 292 1.20 -5.07 26.59
C PRO A 292 0.49 -3.93 25.88
N ALA A 293 1.21 -2.96 25.32
CA ALA A 293 0.62 -1.99 24.41
C ALA A 293 1.66 -1.21 23.61
N GLU A 294 2.32 -1.83 22.63
CA GLU A 294 2.85 -1.08 21.48
C GLU A 294 3.38 -2.06 20.43
N ARG A 295 2.45 -2.71 19.71
CA ARG A 295 2.85 -3.33 18.44
C ARG A 295 3.24 -2.19 17.49
N SER A 296 4.52 -2.16 17.12
CA SER A 296 5.06 -1.25 16.13
C SER A 296 4.14 -1.18 14.91
N ALA A 297 3.89 0.01 14.37
CA ALA A 297 3.13 0.20 13.12
C ALA A 297 3.71 -0.61 11.95
N LEU A 298 4.98 -1.02 12.04
CA LEU A 298 5.63 -1.94 11.12
C LEU A 298 5.14 -3.37 11.29
N GLY A 299 4.94 -3.84 12.53
CA GLY A 299 4.30 -5.12 12.84
C GLY A 299 2.87 -5.12 12.33
N PHE A 300 2.15 -4.03 12.50
CA PHE A 300 0.78 -3.87 12.00
C PHE A 300 0.71 -3.96 10.47
N LEU A 301 1.59 -3.26 9.73
CA LEU A 301 1.65 -3.34 8.26
C LEU A 301 2.11 -4.73 7.79
N THR A 302 3.04 -5.36 8.51
CA THR A 302 3.52 -6.72 8.21
C THR A 302 2.46 -7.77 8.52
N ASP A 303 1.75 -7.65 9.63
CA ASP A 303 0.64 -8.53 10.01
C ASP A 303 -0.56 -8.38 9.08
N LEU A 304 -0.85 -7.14 8.63
CA LEU A 304 -1.90 -6.85 7.65
C LEU A 304 -1.62 -7.52 6.30
N LEU A 305 -0.35 -7.52 5.86
CA LEU A 305 0.09 -8.12 4.59
C LEU A 305 0.31 -9.63 4.69
N SER A 306 0.57 -10.18 5.88
CA SER A 306 0.76 -11.61 6.09
C SER A 306 -0.53 -12.41 6.38
N GLY A 307 -1.69 -11.74 6.43
CA GLY A 307 -2.98 -12.40 6.62
C GLY A 307 -3.18 -13.03 8.01
N ARG A 308 -2.36 -12.64 9.02
CA ARG A 308 -2.58 -13.07 10.39
C ARG A 308 -3.77 -12.30 10.95
N GLU A 309 -4.83 -13.02 11.26
CA GLU A 309 -6.01 -12.51 11.94
C GLU A 309 -5.60 -11.91 13.28
N LEU A 310 -5.95 -10.64 13.49
CA LEU A 310 -5.93 -10.04 14.81
C LEU A 310 -7.04 -10.71 15.62
N HIS A 311 -6.72 -11.76 16.36
CA HIS A 311 -7.59 -12.24 17.41
C HIS A 311 -7.71 -11.14 18.47
N THR A 312 -8.78 -10.36 18.38
CA THR A 312 -9.27 -9.59 19.52
C THR A 312 -9.83 -10.60 20.50
N GLY A 313 -8.99 -11.00 21.46
CA GLY A 313 -9.45 -11.74 22.63
C GLY A 313 -10.48 -10.90 23.37
N GLY A 314 -11.73 -11.32 23.35
CA GLY A 314 -12.75 -10.80 24.22
C GLY A 314 -12.56 -11.34 25.64
N VAL A 315 -12.64 -10.45 26.60
CA VAL A 315 -13.23 -10.66 27.93
C VAL A 315 -14.11 -9.45 28.17
#